data_01ae7c92d38081e2d36604f15ddc4096
#
_entry.id   01ae7c92d38081e2d36604f15ddc4096
#
_cell.length_a   1.000
_cell.length_b   1.000
_cell.length_c   1.000
_cell.angle_alpha   90.00
_cell.angle_beta   90.00
_cell.angle_gamma   90.00
#
_symmetry.space_group_name_H-M   'P 1'
#
loop_
_entity.id
_entity.type
_entity.pdbx_description
1 polymer ?
#
loop_
_entity_poly.entity_id
_entity_poly.type
_entity_poly.pdbx_seq_one_letter_code
_entity_poly.pdbx_strand_id
1 'polypeptide(L)'
;GKFKMIVTDMENSWKIEEILSECPTLQIKFLTDGGLPGWINYQTELVHPAPASTKLIPLARSVRTKATDPMLIFFSSGTTGDPKMVLHTHAYPLGHIVTGRFWYDLTENDLHFTVADTGWGKSSWGKFYGPWMQGACVFVYDYRGKFNATELLPLIEHYEITTFCAPPTIYRMLILADLKAFDFSELRHCVSAGEALNPEVTRVWEEATGKTIYEAYGQTETVMVIGTFPCI
;
A
#
# COMPACT_ATOMS: atom_id res chain seq x y z
N GLY A 1 4.59 22.36 1.83
CA GLY A 1 3.65 22.15 0.71
C GLY A 1 2.41 23.06 0.84
N LYS A 2 1.70 23.27 -0.28
CA LYS A 2 0.49 24.09 -0.28
C LYS A 2 -0.77 23.21 -0.22
N PHE A 3 -0.81 22.28 0.73
CA PHE A 3 -1.96 21.40 0.92
C PHE A 3 -3.17 22.18 1.44
N LYS A 4 -4.35 21.82 0.97
CA LYS A 4 -5.61 22.45 1.37
C LYS A 4 -6.43 21.60 2.32
N MET A 5 -6.17 20.30 2.33
CA MET A 5 -6.91 19.32 3.11
C MET A 5 -5.97 18.29 3.70
N ILE A 6 -6.31 17.81 4.90
CA ILE A 6 -5.66 16.67 5.52
C ILE A 6 -6.70 15.66 6.01
N VAL A 7 -6.35 14.40 5.95
CA VAL A 7 -7.09 13.29 6.54
C VAL A 7 -6.14 12.54 7.44
N THR A 8 -6.49 12.34 8.70
CA THR A 8 -5.69 11.60 9.68
C THR A 8 -6.60 10.92 10.70
N ASP A 9 -6.03 10.10 11.56
CA ASP A 9 -6.69 9.53 12.72
C ASP A 9 -6.56 10.43 13.96
N MET A 10 -7.27 10.08 15.02
CA MET A 10 -7.26 10.82 16.28
C MET A 10 -5.86 10.79 16.93
N GLU A 11 -5.16 9.67 16.84
CA GLU A 11 -3.83 9.47 17.45
C GLU A 11 -2.80 10.45 16.88
N ASN A 12 -2.87 10.77 15.58
CA ASN A 12 -1.93 11.65 14.90
C ASN A 12 -2.40 13.11 14.76
N SER A 13 -3.63 13.43 15.15
CA SER A 13 -4.23 14.76 14.98
C SER A 13 -3.43 15.87 15.66
N TRP A 14 -2.86 15.60 16.83
CA TRP A 14 -2.05 16.56 17.59
C TRP A 14 -0.83 17.07 16.81
N LYS A 15 -0.22 16.25 15.96
CA LYS A 15 0.92 16.64 15.12
C LYS A 15 0.55 17.75 14.13
N ILE A 16 -0.70 17.74 13.68
CA ILE A 16 -1.23 18.75 12.76
C ILE A 16 -1.57 20.03 13.52
N GLU A 17 -2.16 19.90 14.71
CA GLU A 17 -2.47 21.07 15.54
C GLU A 17 -1.20 21.84 15.94
N GLU A 18 -0.11 21.12 16.25
CA GLU A 18 1.18 21.71 16.59
C GLU A 18 1.74 22.61 15.48
N ILE A 19 1.61 22.21 14.22
CA ILE A 19 2.16 22.93 13.07
C ILE A 19 1.11 23.76 12.30
N LEU A 20 -0.11 23.85 12.79
CA LEU A 20 -1.22 24.48 12.06
C LEU A 20 -0.94 25.93 11.66
N SER A 21 -0.27 26.69 12.52
CA SER A 21 0.14 28.07 12.24
C SER A 21 1.12 28.21 11.07
N GLU A 22 1.90 27.15 10.80
CA GLU A 22 2.85 27.08 9.69
C GLU A 22 2.21 26.60 8.39
N CYS A 23 0.95 26.18 8.44
CA CYS A 23 0.20 25.61 7.32
C CYS A 23 -0.97 26.52 6.87
N PRO A 24 -0.73 27.75 6.42
CA PRO A 24 -1.81 28.74 6.14
C PRO A 24 -2.73 28.33 4.97
N THR A 25 -2.34 27.33 4.17
CA THR A 25 -3.16 26.83 3.06
C THR A 25 -4.09 25.68 3.47
N LEU A 26 -3.90 25.11 4.66
CA LEU A 26 -4.71 24.02 5.17
C LEU A 26 -6.08 24.57 5.63
N GLN A 27 -7.13 24.16 4.93
CA GLN A 27 -8.48 24.66 5.13
C GLN A 27 -9.44 23.62 5.70
N ILE A 28 -9.21 22.35 5.40
CA ILE A 28 -10.12 21.25 5.72
C ILE A 28 -9.34 20.15 6.44
N LYS A 29 -9.85 19.74 7.59
CA LYS A 29 -9.26 18.68 8.44
C LYS A 29 -10.29 17.59 8.67
N PHE A 30 -10.00 16.34 8.26
CA PHE A 30 -10.82 15.16 8.50
C PHE A 30 -10.18 14.22 9.50
N LEU A 31 -10.98 13.69 10.42
CA LEU A 31 -10.62 12.54 11.26
C LEU A 31 -11.30 11.29 10.76
N THR A 32 -10.53 10.21 10.61
CA THR A 32 -11.06 8.89 10.24
C THR A 32 -11.80 8.21 11.39
N ASP A 33 -11.50 8.62 12.62
CA ASP A 33 -12.08 8.11 13.87
C ASP A 33 -12.22 9.25 14.90
N GLY A 34 -13.06 9.05 15.91
CA GLY A 34 -13.24 10.02 16.98
C GLY A 34 -13.85 11.36 16.55
N GLY A 35 -13.63 12.39 17.35
CA GLY A 35 -14.09 13.76 17.09
C GLY A 35 -13.25 14.79 17.85
N LEU A 36 -12.90 15.89 17.16
CA LEU A 36 -12.15 17.01 17.71
C LEU A 36 -12.75 18.32 17.20
N PRO A 37 -12.89 19.36 18.03
CA PRO A 37 -13.37 20.66 17.58
C PRO A 37 -12.56 21.21 16.40
N GLY A 38 -13.25 21.65 15.35
CA GLY A 38 -12.62 22.14 14.12
C GLY A 38 -12.17 21.07 13.12
N TRP A 39 -12.48 19.79 13.40
CA TRP A 39 -12.29 18.67 12.50
C TRP A 39 -13.62 18.10 12.03
N ILE A 40 -13.65 17.61 10.80
CA ILE A 40 -14.81 16.93 10.21
C ILE A 40 -14.64 15.43 10.47
N ASN A 41 -15.67 14.80 11.03
CA ASN A 41 -15.65 13.35 11.19
C ASN A 41 -15.92 12.67 9.85
N TYR A 42 -14.96 11.87 9.37
CA TYR A 42 -15.04 11.16 8.09
C TYR A 42 -16.23 10.19 8.05
N GLN A 43 -16.46 9.46 9.13
CA GLN A 43 -17.52 8.45 9.18
C GLN A 43 -18.91 9.07 9.08
N THR A 44 -19.15 10.20 9.75
CA THR A 44 -20.46 10.85 9.75
C THR A 44 -20.73 11.66 8.50
N GLU A 45 -19.72 12.26 7.92
CA GLU A 45 -19.88 13.23 6.83
C GLU A 45 -19.68 12.63 5.42
N LEU A 46 -18.83 11.60 5.30
CA LEU A 46 -18.45 11.05 3.98
C LEU A 46 -18.95 9.61 3.75
N VAL A 47 -19.12 8.81 4.82
CA VAL A 47 -19.56 7.41 4.69
C VAL A 47 -21.08 7.30 4.58
N HIS A 48 -21.84 8.24 5.12
CA HIS A 48 -23.29 8.25 4.95
C HIS A 48 -23.67 8.74 3.55
N PRO A 49 -24.62 8.05 2.89
CA PRO A 49 -25.10 8.49 1.59
C PRO A 49 -25.65 9.92 1.68
N ALA A 50 -25.23 10.76 0.76
CA ALA A 50 -25.77 12.11 0.65
C ALA A 50 -27.30 12.04 0.58
N PRO A 51 -28.03 12.95 1.24
CA PRO A 51 -29.48 13.01 1.14
C PRO A 51 -29.93 12.99 -0.33
N ALA A 52 -31.03 12.31 -0.64
CA ALA A 52 -31.55 12.21 -2.01
C ALA A 52 -31.80 13.59 -2.68
N SER A 53 -31.92 14.65 -1.86
CA SER A 53 -32.02 16.04 -2.28
C SER A 53 -30.66 16.68 -2.69
N THR A 54 -29.54 16.03 -2.41
CA THR A 54 -28.22 16.55 -2.77
C THR A 54 -28.07 16.49 -4.28
N LYS A 55 -28.14 17.65 -4.94
CA LYS A 55 -27.79 17.75 -6.36
C LYS A 55 -26.32 17.40 -6.50
N LEU A 56 -26.03 16.21 -7.02
CA LEU A 56 -24.69 15.87 -7.46
C LEU A 56 -24.26 16.96 -8.45
N ILE A 57 -23.23 17.71 -8.09
CA ILE A 57 -22.63 18.68 -9.05
C ILE A 57 -22.06 17.80 -10.17
N PRO A 58 -22.57 17.92 -11.41
CA PRO A 58 -21.99 17.13 -12.50
C PRO A 58 -20.51 17.49 -12.57
N LEU A 59 -19.64 16.48 -12.52
CA LEU A 59 -18.23 16.67 -12.84
C LEU A 59 -18.18 17.42 -14.16
N ALA A 60 -17.65 18.62 -14.12
CA ALA A 60 -17.59 19.48 -15.31
C ALA A 60 -16.85 18.69 -16.39
N ARG A 61 -17.55 18.28 -17.44
CA ARG A 61 -17.01 17.52 -18.58
C ARG A 61 -15.84 18.23 -19.29
N SER A 62 -15.61 19.50 -18.93
CA SER A 62 -14.56 20.35 -19.49
C SER A 62 -13.17 20.15 -18.90
N VAL A 63 -13.03 19.54 -17.71
CA VAL A 63 -11.72 19.30 -17.10
C VAL A 63 -11.31 17.85 -17.40
N ARG A 64 -10.49 17.68 -18.42
CA ARG A 64 -9.87 16.39 -18.74
C ARG A 64 -8.49 16.34 -18.12
N THR A 65 -8.29 15.44 -17.17
CA THR A 65 -6.97 15.13 -16.63
C THR A 65 -6.10 14.51 -17.72
N LYS A 66 -4.89 15.04 -17.89
CA LYS A 66 -3.89 14.52 -18.82
C LYS A 66 -2.96 13.55 -18.09
N ALA A 67 -2.37 12.62 -18.82
CA ALA A 67 -1.38 11.71 -18.26
C ALA A 67 -0.17 12.43 -17.64
N THR A 68 0.13 13.64 -18.10
CA THR A 68 1.23 14.49 -17.60
C THR A 68 0.87 15.34 -16.38
N ASP A 69 -0.41 15.40 -16.00
CA ASP A 69 -0.82 16.21 -14.86
C ASP A 69 -0.33 15.60 -13.55
N PRO A 70 0.03 16.41 -12.55
CA PRO A 70 0.40 15.95 -11.22
C PRO A 70 -0.72 15.13 -10.59
N MET A 71 -0.37 13.98 -10.00
CA MET A 71 -1.32 13.10 -9.36
C MET A 71 -0.99 12.86 -7.89
N LEU A 72 0.26 12.50 -7.60
CA LEU A 72 0.65 11.94 -6.32
C LEU A 72 2.02 12.47 -5.92
N ILE A 73 2.19 12.78 -4.64
CA ILE A 73 3.47 13.16 -4.05
C ILE A 73 3.77 12.20 -2.92
N PHE A 74 4.92 11.54 -3.01
CA PHE A 74 5.52 10.81 -1.90
C PHE A 74 6.63 11.62 -1.26
N PHE A 75 6.83 11.41 0.03
CA PHE A 75 7.98 11.95 0.74
C PHE A 75 8.99 10.84 0.98
N SER A 76 10.23 11.04 0.57
CA SER A 76 11.33 10.13 0.87
C SER A 76 12.26 10.75 1.90
N SER A 77 12.81 9.93 2.82
CA SER A 77 13.87 10.35 3.71
C SER A 77 15.13 10.63 2.87
N GLY A 78 15.42 11.89 2.63
CA GLY A 78 16.67 12.27 1.96
C GLY A 78 17.89 11.88 2.81
N THR A 79 19.01 11.59 2.14
CA THR A 79 20.29 11.32 2.84
C THR A 79 20.85 12.55 3.54
N THR A 80 20.33 13.73 3.26
CA THR A 80 20.82 15.01 3.79
C THR A 80 19.66 15.98 3.97
N GLY A 81 19.16 16.14 5.20
CA GLY A 81 18.20 17.19 5.55
C GLY A 81 16.72 16.79 5.43
N ASP A 82 15.88 17.74 5.01
CA ASP A 82 14.43 17.58 4.97
C ASP A 82 13.94 16.51 3.99
N PRO A 83 12.77 15.90 4.25
CA PRO A 83 12.16 14.93 3.31
C PRO A 83 11.98 15.52 1.92
N LYS A 84 12.37 14.75 0.90
CA LYS A 84 12.23 15.15 -0.49
C LYS A 84 10.85 14.77 -1.03
N MET A 85 10.26 15.68 -1.78
CA MET A 85 8.99 15.43 -2.47
C MET A 85 9.24 14.78 -3.83
N VAL A 86 8.71 13.58 -4.03
CA VAL A 86 8.72 12.86 -5.29
C VAL A 86 7.34 12.99 -5.93
N LEU A 87 7.26 13.72 -7.03
CA LEU A 87 6.03 13.97 -7.77
C LEU A 87 5.84 12.91 -8.86
N HIS A 88 4.69 12.25 -8.83
CA HIS A 88 4.23 11.38 -9.90
C HIS A 88 3.03 11.97 -10.63
N THR A 89 2.95 11.69 -11.93
CA THR A 89 1.86 12.10 -12.80
C THR A 89 0.80 11.01 -12.92
N HIS A 90 -0.32 11.29 -13.59
CA HIS A 90 -1.36 10.30 -13.87
C HIS A 90 -0.90 9.13 -14.76
N ALA A 91 0.29 9.19 -15.34
CA ALA A 91 0.90 8.04 -16.03
C ALA A 91 1.50 7.00 -15.05
N TYR A 92 1.75 7.37 -13.79
CA TYR A 92 2.38 6.50 -12.80
C TYR A 92 1.66 5.15 -12.60
N PRO A 93 0.33 5.10 -12.40
CA PRO A 93 -0.37 3.82 -12.27
C PRO A 93 -0.17 2.91 -13.48
N LEU A 94 -0.12 3.46 -14.70
CA LEU A 94 0.08 2.66 -15.91
C LEU A 94 1.44 1.94 -15.92
N GLY A 95 2.47 2.55 -15.34
CA GLY A 95 3.77 1.90 -15.16
C GLY A 95 3.72 0.65 -14.27
N HIS A 96 2.71 0.55 -13.39
CA HIS A 96 2.52 -0.61 -12.52
C HIS A 96 1.78 -1.79 -13.17
N ILE A 97 1.33 -1.66 -14.42
CA ILE A 97 0.79 -2.81 -15.17
C ILE A 97 1.85 -3.92 -15.27
N VAL A 98 3.09 -3.55 -15.55
CA VAL A 98 4.20 -4.52 -15.63
C VAL A 98 4.44 -5.17 -14.27
N THR A 99 4.43 -4.38 -13.20
CA THR A 99 4.60 -4.88 -11.83
C THR A 99 3.48 -5.87 -11.46
N GLY A 100 2.23 -5.49 -11.69
CA GLY A 100 1.07 -6.31 -11.33
C GLY A 100 0.97 -7.60 -12.15
N ARG A 101 1.16 -7.49 -13.47
CA ARG A 101 0.95 -8.60 -14.37
C ARG A 101 2.10 -9.61 -14.39
N PHE A 102 3.34 -9.16 -14.31
CA PHE A 102 4.49 -10.04 -14.54
C PHE A 102 5.27 -10.35 -13.27
N TRP A 103 5.40 -9.40 -12.35
CA TRP A 103 6.15 -9.65 -11.12
C TRP A 103 5.27 -10.17 -9.99
N TYR A 104 4.11 -9.56 -9.75
CA TYR A 104 3.10 -10.12 -8.87
C TYR A 104 2.37 -11.30 -9.49
N ASP A 105 2.46 -11.47 -10.80
CA ASP A 105 1.79 -12.52 -11.57
C ASP A 105 0.29 -12.59 -11.29
N LEU A 106 -0.35 -11.41 -11.18
CA LEU A 106 -1.75 -11.29 -10.76
C LEU A 106 -2.73 -11.49 -11.90
N THR A 107 -3.84 -12.11 -11.55
CA THR A 107 -5.04 -12.29 -12.35
C THR A 107 -6.28 -11.87 -11.56
N GLU A 108 -7.43 -11.83 -12.20
CA GLU A 108 -8.73 -11.55 -11.59
C GLU A 108 -9.18 -12.58 -10.54
N ASN A 109 -8.57 -13.77 -10.53
CA ASN A 109 -8.86 -14.84 -9.59
C ASN A 109 -8.03 -14.78 -8.32
N ASP A 110 -7.12 -13.80 -8.20
CA ASP A 110 -6.20 -13.72 -7.07
C ASP A 110 -6.77 -12.92 -5.91
N LEU A 111 -6.49 -13.41 -4.70
CA LEU A 111 -6.54 -12.65 -3.46
C LEU A 111 -5.13 -12.26 -3.07
N HIS A 112 -4.80 -10.98 -3.27
CA HIS A 112 -3.46 -10.44 -3.07
C HIS A 112 -3.30 -9.79 -1.72
N PHE A 113 -2.26 -10.16 -0.98
CA PHE A 113 -1.90 -9.54 0.29
C PHE A 113 -0.51 -8.89 0.23
N THR A 114 -0.47 -7.55 0.32
CA THR A 114 0.77 -6.79 0.48
C THR A 114 0.92 -6.28 1.91
N VAL A 115 2.00 -6.65 2.57
CA VAL A 115 2.40 -6.09 3.86
C VAL A 115 3.29 -4.87 3.60
N ALA A 116 2.72 -3.69 3.73
CA ALA A 116 3.43 -2.43 3.61
C ALA A 116 2.72 -1.35 4.41
N ASP A 117 3.50 -0.49 5.07
CA ASP A 117 3.00 0.73 5.70
C ASP A 117 2.39 1.66 4.65
N THR A 118 1.26 2.29 4.98
CA THR A 118 0.54 3.19 4.07
C THR A 118 1.31 4.45 3.70
N GLY A 119 2.32 4.81 4.49
CA GLY A 119 3.24 5.91 4.20
C GLY A 119 4.28 5.58 3.12
N TRP A 120 4.45 4.31 2.77
CA TRP A 120 5.41 3.91 1.74
C TRP A 120 4.78 3.85 0.35
N GLY A 121 5.55 4.27 -0.67
CA GLY A 121 5.13 4.14 -2.08
C GLY A 121 4.72 2.70 -2.44
N LYS A 122 5.39 1.69 -1.85
CA LYS A 122 5.05 0.28 -1.99
C LYS A 122 3.58 -0.03 -1.64
N SER A 123 2.99 0.68 -0.69
CA SER A 123 1.56 0.51 -0.37
C SER A 123 0.66 0.89 -1.54
N SER A 124 0.95 2.00 -2.21
CA SER A 124 0.13 2.46 -3.33
C SER A 124 0.15 1.48 -4.50
N TRP A 125 1.33 1.02 -4.93
CA TRP A 125 1.40 0.12 -6.07
C TRP A 125 1.15 -1.36 -5.71
N GLY A 126 1.40 -1.77 -4.47
CA GLY A 126 1.14 -3.12 -3.99
C GLY A 126 -0.30 -3.38 -3.55
N LYS A 127 -1.02 -2.35 -3.08
CA LYS A 127 -2.41 -2.49 -2.61
C LYS A 127 -3.46 -1.93 -3.56
N PHE A 128 -3.08 -1.02 -4.48
CA PHE A 128 -4.04 -0.37 -5.36
C PHE A 128 -3.69 -0.58 -6.83
N TYR A 129 -2.66 0.10 -7.32
CA TYR A 129 -2.45 0.19 -8.77
C TYR A 129 -2.06 -1.13 -9.42
N GLY A 130 -1.16 -1.90 -8.80
CA GLY A 130 -0.76 -3.20 -9.33
C GLY A 130 -1.94 -4.18 -9.39
N PRO A 131 -2.54 -4.51 -8.23
CA PRO A 131 -3.63 -5.49 -8.16
C PRO A 131 -4.89 -5.09 -8.92
N TRP A 132 -5.36 -3.86 -8.75
CA TRP A 132 -6.62 -3.43 -9.38
C TRP A 132 -6.54 -3.34 -10.90
N MET A 133 -5.37 -3.04 -11.45
CA MET A 133 -5.18 -3.07 -12.91
C MET A 133 -5.21 -4.48 -13.49
N GLN A 134 -5.05 -5.51 -12.66
CA GLN A 134 -5.20 -6.93 -13.06
C GLN A 134 -6.56 -7.51 -12.67
N GLY A 135 -7.43 -6.74 -12.03
CA GLY A 135 -8.73 -7.19 -11.55
C GLY A 135 -8.67 -8.03 -10.27
N ALA A 136 -7.49 -8.14 -9.64
CA ALA A 136 -7.29 -8.93 -8.44
C ALA A 136 -8.00 -8.33 -7.22
N CYS A 137 -8.47 -9.19 -6.33
CA CYS A 137 -8.96 -8.81 -5.02
C CYS A 137 -7.79 -8.47 -4.09
N VAL A 138 -7.94 -7.44 -3.28
CA VAL A 138 -6.91 -7.01 -2.32
C VAL A 138 -7.36 -7.37 -0.91
N PHE A 139 -6.55 -8.17 -0.21
CA PHE A 139 -6.72 -8.41 1.21
C PHE A 139 -6.18 -7.23 2.02
N VAL A 140 -7.01 -6.68 2.89
CA VAL A 140 -6.64 -5.55 3.77
C VAL A 140 -6.69 -6.02 5.21
N TYR A 141 -5.57 -5.92 5.90
CA TYR A 141 -5.44 -6.21 7.32
C TYR A 141 -5.25 -4.89 8.08
N ASP A 142 -6.26 -4.50 8.85
CA ASP A 142 -6.23 -3.32 9.74
C ASP A 142 -5.56 -3.72 11.06
N TYR A 143 -4.26 -3.76 11.03
CA TYR A 143 -3.44 -4.06 12.17
C TYR A 143 -3.43 -2.88 13.16
N ARG A 144 -3.62 -3.18 14.44
CA ARG A 144 -3.55 -2.22 15.54
C ARG A 144 -2.68 -2.73 16.68
N GLY A 145 -1.83 -1.87 17.22
CA GLY A 145 -0.94 -2.20 18.32
C GLY A 145 0.47 -2.60 17.88
N LYS A 146 1.13 -3.49 18.62
CA LYS A 146 2.48 -3.94 18.29
C LYS A 146 2.44 -4.99 17.20
N PHE A 147 3.05 -4.71 16.06
CA PHE A 147 3.11 -5.63 14.93
C PHE A 147 3.81 -6.95 15.29
N ASN A 148 3.15 -8.05 14.97
CA ASN A 148 3.67 -9.39 15.09
C ASN A 148 3.55 -10.11 13.75
N ALA A 149 4.68 -10.34 13.09
CA ALA A 149 4.69 -10.95 11.75
C ALA A 149 4.08 -12.37 11.75
N THR A 150 4.20 -13.12 12.85
CA THR A 150 3.67 -14.49 12.91
C THR A 150 2.14 -14.56 12.89
N GLU A 151 1.46 -13.47 13.20
CA GLU A 151 -0.01 -13.38 13.08
C GLU A 151 -0.48 -13.37 11.62
N LEU A 152 0.43 -13.14 10.66
CA LEU A 152 0.10 -13.18 9.24
C LEU A 152 -0.08 -14.60 8.71
N LEU A 153 0.59 -15.60 9.32
CA LEU A 153 0.54 -16.99 8.86
C LEU A 153 -0.89 -17.58 8.93
N PRO A 154 -1.60 -17.47 10.07
CA PRO A 154 -3.01 -17.88 10.13
C PRO A 154 -3.92 -17.13 9.17
N LEU A 155 -3.61 -15.86 8.85
CA LEU A 155 -4.41 -15.09 7.89
C LEU A 155 -4.20 -15.59 6.46
N ILE A 156 -2.96 -15.93 6.10
CA ILE A 156 -2.63 -16.49 4.78
C ILE A 156 -3.40 -17.79 4.57
N GLU A 157 -3.40 -18.69 5.54
CA GLU A 157 -4.14 -19.95 5.51
C GLU A 157 -5.65 -19.73 5.52
N HIS A 158 -6.17 -19.02 6.52
CA HIS A 158 -7.61 -18.89 6.76
C HIS A 158 -8.36 -18.20 5.62
N TYR A 159 -7.74 -17.18 5.00
CA TYR A 159 -8.33 -16.44 3.89
C TYR A 159 -7.91 -16.95 2.51
N GLU A 160 -7.16 -18.05 2.47
CA GLU A 160 -6.71 -18.66 1.21
C GLU A 160 -6.00 -17.63 0.31
N ILE A 161 -5.06 -16.87 0.90
CA ILE A 161 -4.29 -15.85 0.17
C ILE A 161 -3.52 -16.51 -0.96
N THR A 162 -3.74 -16.08 -2.20
CA THR A 162 -3.10 -16.68 -3.37
C THR A 162 -1.74 -16.07 -3.71
N THR A 163 -1.57 -14.77 -3.41
CA THR A 163 -0.31 -14.06 -3.69
C THR A 163 0.08 -13.19 -2.50
N PHE A 164 1.36 -13.26 -2.09
CA PHE A 164 1.85 -12.59 -0.91
C PHE A 164 3.08 -11.73 -1.20
N CYS A 165 3.02 -10.44 -0.83
CA CYS A 165 4.11 -9.51 -0.94
C CYS A 165 4.48 -8.95 0.43
N ALA A 166 5.72 -9.14 0.84
CA ALA A 166 6.22 -8.58 2.09
C ALA A 166 7.68 -8.12 1.94
N PRO A 167 8.15 -7.15 2.74
CA PRO A 167 9.57 -6.80 2.77
C PRO A 167 10.40 -7.94 3.38
N PRO A 168 11.71 -8.00 3.08
CA PRO A 168 12.62 -9.02 3.62
C PRO A 168 12.59 -9.15 5.15
N THR A 169 12.42 -8.04 5.85
CA THR A 169 12.26 -8.01 7.32
C THR A 169 11.10 -8.87 7.80
N ILE A 170 9.97 -8.86 7.11
CA ILE A 170 8.81 -9.67 7.46
C ILE A 170 9.10 -11.14 7.21
N TYR A 171 9.65 -11.50 6.05
CA TYR A 171 10.02 -12.89 5.76
C TYR A 171 11.03 -13.44 6.77
N ARG A 172 12.04 -12.63 7.19
CA ARG A 172 12.97 -13.00 8.27
C ARG A 172 12.28 -13.33 9.59
N MET A 173 11.17 -12.66 9.90
CA MET A 173 10.38 -12.97 11.10
C MET A 173 9.51 -14.19 10.90
N LEU A 174 8.89 -14.34 9.73
CA LEU A 174 8.01 -15.47 9.43
C LEU A 174 8.75 -16.83 9.47
N ILE A 175 9.99 -16.91 8.96
CA ILE A 175 10.76 -18.15 8.97
C ILE A 175 11.21 -18.60 10.37
N LEU A 176 11.02 -17.78 11.41
CA LEU A 176 11.28 -18.19 12.81
C LEU A 176 10.11 -18.97 13.41
N ALA A 177 8.95 -18.97 12.78
CA ALA A 177 7.79 -19.74 13.19
C ALA A 177 7.85 -21.17 12.63
N ASP A 178 7.06 -22.07 13.18
CA ASP A 178 6.85 -23.40 12.60
C ASP A 178 5.94 -23.29 11.36
N LEU A 179 6.55 -23.02 10.21
CA LEU A 179 5.84 -22.86 8.96
C LEU A 179 5.08 -24.12 8.52
N LYS A 180 5.54 -25.31 8.96
CA LYS A 180 4.89 -26.58 8.61
C LYS A 180 3.58 -26.82 9.34
N ALA A 181 3.27 -25.99 10.34
CA ALA A 181 2.00 -26.01 11.04
C ALA A 181 0.85 -25.36 10.25
N PHE A 182 1.14 -24.72 9.11
CA PHE A 182 0.18 -23.99 8.29
C PHE A 182 0.03 -24.57 6.89
N ASP A 183 -1.16 -24.46 6.33
CA ASP A 183 -1.43 -24.85 4.94
C ASP A 183 -1.21 -23.67 3.99
N PHE A 184 -0.26 -23.82 3.05
CA PHE A 184 0.04 -22.87 2.00
C PHE A 184 -0.36 -23.38 0.61
N SER A 185 -1.29 -24.35 0.53
CA SER A 185 -1.70 -24.94 -0.76
C SER A 185 -2.21 -23.90 -1.74
N GLU A 186 -3.04 -22.95 -1.28
CA GLU A 186 -3.60 -21.89 -2.12
C GLU A 186 -2.60 -20.75 -2.43
N LEU A 187 -1.55 -20.60 -1.63
CA LEU A 187 -0.51 -19.61 -1.86
C LEU A 187 0.35 -20.03 -3.05
N ARG A 188 0.14 -19.39 -4.20
CA ARG A 188 0.84 -19.76 -5.45
C ARG A 188 2.08 -18.92 -5.74
N HIS A 189 2.15 -17.67 -5.22
CA HIS A 189 3.22 -16.74 -5.59
C HIS A 189 3.62 -15.83 -4.43
N CYS A 190 4.94 -15.71 -4.23
CA CYS A 190 5.52 -14.89 -3.16
C CYS A 190 6.54 -13.93 -3.73
N VAL A 191 6.49 -12.67 -3.29
CA VAL A 191 7.40 -11.63 -3.75
C VAL A 191 7.95 -10.78 -2.61
N SER A 192 9.15 -10.24 -2.81
CA SER A 192 9.79 -9.34 -1.85
C SER A 192 10.51 -8.19 -2.55
N ALA A 193 10.46 -7.00 -1.96
CA ALA A 193 11.18 -5.83 -2.42
C ALA A 193 11.42 -4.82 -1.29
N GLY A 194 12.33 -3.88 -1.52
CA GLY A 194 12.66 -2.79 -0.59
C GLY A 194 14.05 -2.91 0.04
N GLU A 195 14.52 -4.13 0.24
CA GLU A 195 15.88 -4.47 0.70
C GLU A 195 16.32 -5.74 -0.04
N ALA A 196 17.60 -6.07 0.02
CA ALA A 196 18.07 -7.37 -0.45
C ALA A 196 17.58 -8.50 0.47
N LEU A 197 17.05 -9.55 -0.10
CA LEU A 197 16.62 -10.74 0.64
C LEU A 197 17.84 -11.64 0.87
N ASN A 198 18.00 -12.12 2.10
CA ASN A 198 19.05 -13.08 2.41
C ASN A 198 18.68 -14.44 1.76
N PRO A 199 19.59 -15.09 1.00
CA PRO A 199 19.35 -16.39 0.37
C PRO A 199 18.88 -17.48 1.35
N GLU A 200 19.33 -17.41 2.59
CA GLU A 200 18.91 -18.36 3.63
C GLU A 200 17.40 -18.22 3.96
N VAL A 201 16.87 -17.00 3.94
CA VAL A 201 15.44 -16.75 4.13
C VAL A 201 14.62 -17.39 3.00
N THR A 202 15.07 -17.19 1.75
CA THR A 202 14.42 -17.82 0.60
C THR A 202 14.45 -19.34 0.70
N ARG A 203 15.62 -19.93 1.04
CA ARG A 203 15.79 -21.37 1.19
C ARG A 203 14.84 -21.96 2.25
N VAL A 204 14.83 -21.38 3.45
CA VAL A 204 13.97 -21.86 4.55
C VAL A 204 12.49 -21.73 4.20
N TRP A 205 12.09 -20.63 3.59
CA TRP A 205 10.71 -20.41 3.14
C TRP A 205 10.30 -21.45 2.09
N GLU A 206 11.14 -21.65 1.08
CA GLU A 206 10.88 -22.59 -0.02
C GLU A 206 10.84 -24.04 0.46
N GLU A 207 11.75 -24.46 1.35
CA GLU A 207 11.74 -25.81 1.96
C GLU A 207 10.48 -26.07 2.77
N ALA A 208 9.93 -25.05 3.44
CA ALA A 208 8.75 -25.22 4.29
C ALA A 208 7.43 -25.12 3.52
N THR A 209 7.35 -24.23 2.52
CA THR A 209 6.11 -23.91 1.83
C THR A 209 6.03 -24.44 0.40
N GLY A 210 7.16 -24.82 -0.18
CA GLY A 210 7.27 -25.18 -1.62
C GLY A 210 7.16 -23.98 -2.56
N LYS A 211 7.25 -22.74 -2.05
CA LYS A 211 7.07 -21.51 -2.83
C LYS A 211 8.34 -20.68 -2.84
N THR A 212 8.83 -20.33 -4.02
CA THR A 212 9.98 -19.42 -4.20
C THR A 212 9.56 -17.96 -3.95
N ILE A 213 10.47 -17.17 -3.35
CA ILE A 213 10.27 -15.73 -3.21
C ILE A 213 10.97 -15.00 -4.37
N TYR A 214 10.21 -14.29 -5.20
CA TYR A 214 10.73 -13.49 -6.29
C TYR A 214 11.07 -12.08 -5.80
N GLU A 215 12.28 -11.60 -6.12
CA GLU A 215 12.74 -10.30 -5.67
C GLU A 215 12.60 -9.23 -6.73
N ALA A 216 12.41 -7.98 -6.29
CA ALA A 216 12.48 -6.84 -7.16
C ALA A 216 13.13 -5.63 -6.48
N TYR A 217 13.71 -4.79 -7.31
CA TYR A 217 14.23 -3.48 -6.96
C TYR A 217 13.40 -2.37 -7.63
N GLY A 218 13.07 -1.37 -6.84
CA GLY A 218 12.45 -0.12 -7.26
C GLY A 218 12.72 0.96 -6.23
N GLN A 219 12.36 2.18 -6.56
CA GLN A 219 12.51 3.34 -5.68
C GLN A 219 11.21 4.14 -5.64
N THR A 220 11.10 5.07 -4.70
CA THR A 220 9.97 6.01 -4.62
C THR A 220 9.83 6.82 -5.92
N GLU A 221 10.94 7.13 -6.57
CA GLU A 221 11.04 7.88 -7.83
C GLU A 221 10.64 7.08 -9.08
N THR A 222 10.57 5.76 -8.96
CA THR A 222 10.30 4.84 -10.08
C THR A 222 9.13 3.91 -9.77
N VAL A 223 8.80 3.05 -10.69
CA VAL A 223 8.12 1.78 -10.43
C VAL A 223 9.16 0.69 -10.17
N MET A 224 8.79 -0.58 -10.21
CA MET A 224 9.76 -1.67 -10.23
C MET A 224 10.65 -1.54 -11.48
N VAL A 225 11.96 -1.60 -11.29
CA VAL A 225 12.96 -1.40 -12.34
C VAL A 225 13.61 -2.72 -12.76
N ILE A 226 13.94 -3.56 -11.80
CA ILE A 226 14.57 -4.88 -11.99
C ILE A 226 13.91 -5.87 -11.07
N GLY A 227 13.74 -7.11 -11.50
CA GLY A 227 13.22 -8.19 -10.66
C GLY A 227 13.40 -9.54 -11.31
N THR A 228 13.22 -10.57 -10.51
CA THR A 228 13.04 -11.95 -10.98
C THR A 228 11.57 -12.19 -11.29
N PHE A 229 11.29 -12.91 -12.36
CA PHE A 229 9.93 -13.14 -12.84
C PHE A 229 9.66 -14.65 -12.99
N PRO A 230 8.46 -15.13 -12.69
CA PRO A 230 8.12 -16.54 -12.86
C PRO A 230 8.11 -17.00 -14.32
N CYS A 231 8.01 -16.07 -15.26
CA CYS A 231 7.93 -16.36 -16.70
C CYS A 231 9.28 -16.34 -17.42
N ILE A 232 10.42 -16.11 -16.72
CA ILE A 232 11.75 -16.04 -17.33
C ILE A 232 12.67 -17.06 -16.69
#